data_10cc223d3c0cee2bd0f428e9bca30382
#
_entry.id   10cc223d3c0cee2bd0f428e9bca30382
#
_cell.length_a   1.000
_cell.length_b   1.000
_cell.length_c   1.000
_cell.angle_alpha   90.00
_cell.angle_beta   90.00
_cell.angle_gamma   90.00
#
_symmetry.space_group_name_H-M   'P 1'
#
loop_
_entity.id
_entity.type
_entity.pdbx_description
1 polymer ?
#
loop_
_entity_poly.entity_id
_entity_poly.type
_entity_poly.pdbx_seq_one_letter_code
_entity_poly.pdbx_strand_id
1 'polypeptide(L)'
;MALVQTHEHETVSIYPYTDEQIDKICSLSGECVLMWSTKDGWPVGEMHAYVWLDGKFWITCAGHRHRVSALRRDPRCSVVVSGRTAAPDSGCPSGTATAKGRAVVHENNQELKDWFYPALGERVSGGNAEAAANFAEMLDSPLRVILEITPEKWITYDGEKAGRHFAGTIDEDELGPMLSSDSDRMEKYRTKRAEQGFTH
;
A
#
# COMPACT_ATOMS: atom_id res chain seq x y z
N MET A 1 -21.11 22.64 19.39
CA MET A 1 -20.24 22.08 18.31
C MET A 1 -21.07 21.06 17.57
N ALA A 2 -21.65 21.41 16.43
CA ALA A 2 -22.41 20.47 15.65
C ALA A 2 -21.38 19.49 15.07
N LEU A 3 -21.46 18.22 15.50
CA LEU A 3 -20.94 17.14 14.69
C LEU A 3 -21.53 17.37 13.29
N VAL A 4 -20.66 17.56 12.30
CA VAL A 4 -21.08 17.48 10.91
C VAL A 4 -21.81 16.16 10.83
N GLN A 5 -23.15 16.19 10.76
CA GLN A 5 -23.92 15.02 10.44
C GLN A 5 -23.57 14.67 9.01
N THR A 6 -22.46 14.00 8.87
CA THR A 6 -22.14 13.29 7.64
C THR A 6 -23.16 12.18 7.59
N HIS A 7 -24.25 12.43 6.89
CA HIS A 7 -25.15 11.38 6.51
C HIS A 7 -24.32 10.33 5.78
N GLU A 8 -23.90 9.30 6.50
CA GLU A 8 -23.32 8.04 5.99
C GLU A 8 -22.51 8.16 4.68
N HIS A 9 -21.50 9.03 4.67
CA HIS A 9 -20.67 9.16 3.48
C HIS A 9 -19.27 8.69 3.80
N GLU A 10 -18.93 7.55 3.29
CA GLU A 10 -17.55 7.13 3.18
C GLU A 10 -16.88 7.93 2.07
N THR A 11 -16.47 9.17 2.37
CA THR A 11 -15.84 10.09 1.40
C THR A 11 -14.33 10.07 1.54
N VAL A 12 -13.73 8.88 1.50
CA VAL A 12 -12.29 8.68 1.71
C VAL A 12 -11.42 9.40 0.67
N SER A 13 -11.96 9.68 -0.51
CA SER A 13 -11.24 10.37 -1.59
C SER A 13 -10.86 11.82 -1.28
N ILE A 14 -11.48 12.44 -0.29
CA ILE A 14 -11.16 13.81 0.12
C ILE A 14 -10.00 13.91 1.11
N TYR A 15 -9.43 12.79 1.53
CA TYR A 15 -8.25 12.72 2.40
C TYR A 15 -7.03 12.15 1.68
N PRO A 16 -6.58 12.77 0.57
CA PRO A 16 -5.42 12.27 -0.14
C PRO A 16 -4.14 12.56 0.65
N TYR A 17 -3.16 11.68 0.50
CA TYR A 17 -1.78 12.00 0.84
C TYR A 17 -1.15 12.90 -0.22
N THR A 18 -0.17 13.69 0.21
CA THR A 18 0.81 14.31 -0.70
C THR A 18 1.83 13.26 -1.14
N ASP A 19 2.60 13.58 -2.20
CA ASP A 19 3.68 12.69 -2.66
C ASP A 19 4.72 12.44 -1.56
N GLU A 20 5.03 13.45 -0.76
CA GLU A 20 5.93 13.34 0.40
C GLU A 20 5.37 12.39 1.47
N GLN A 21 4.08 12.47 1.76
CA GLN A 21 3.44 11.55 2.70
C GLN A 21 3.40 10.12 2.16
N ILE A 22 3.21 9.94 0.85
CA ILE A 22 3.29 8.63 0.18
C ILE A 22 4.69 8.04 0.34
N ASP A 23 5.73 8.81 0.03
CA ASP A 23 7.12 8.37 0.20
C ASP A 23 7.41 8.00 1.65
N LYS A 24 6.96 8.83 2.58
CA LYS A 24 7.16 8.63 4.02
C LYS A 24 6.44 7.37 4.54
N ILE A 25 5.18 7.12 4.18
CA ILE A 25 4.47 5.92 4.61
C ILE A 25 5.08 4.67 4.00
N CYS A 26 5.51 4.70 2.73
CA CYS A 26 6.20 3.60 2.08
C CYS A 26 7.58 3.31 2.71
N SER A 27 8.30 4.35 3.13
CA SER A 27 9.60 4.21 3.78
C SER A 27 9.51 3.66 5.20
N LEU A 28 8.48 4.03 5.96
CA LEU A 28 8.40 3.77 7.39
C LEU A 28 7.49 2.59 7.77
N SER A 29 6.54 2.17 6.91
CA SER A 29 5.71 1.00 7.20
C SER A 29 6.55 -0.28 7.23
N GLY A 30 6.33 -1.15 8.23
CA GLY A 30 7.13 -2.36 8.43
C GLY A 30 6.89 -3.44 7.39
N GLU A 31 5.65 -3.54 6.89
CA GLU A 31 5.21 -4.59 5.97
C GLU A 31 4.26 -4.04 4.93
N CYS A 32 4.13 -4.76 3.82
CA CYS A 32 3.13 -4.48 2.79
C CYS A 32 2.31 -5.73 2.47
N VAL A 33 1.13 -5.53 1.88
CA VAL A 33 0.37 -6.60 1.24
C VAL A 33 0.56 -6.51 -0.26
N LEU A 34 1.20 -7.51 -0.85
CA LEU A 34 1.26 -7.67 -2.31
C LEU A 34 0.03 -8.46 -2.78
N MET A 35 -0.72 -7.91 -3.73
CA MET A 35 -1.92 -8.51 -4.30
C MET A 35 -1.76 -8.76 -5.80
N TRP A 36 -2.26 -9.91 -6.26
CA TRP A 36 -2.25 -10.32 -7.66
C TRP A 36 -3.52 -11.12 -8.01
N SER A 37 -3.75 -11.37 -9.30
CA SER A 37 -4.85 -12.23 -9.76
C SER A 37 -4.35 -13.62 -10.11
N THR A 38 -5.03 -14.64 -9.61
CA THR A 38 -4.76 -16.04 -9.96
C THR A 38 -5.22 -16.33 -11.40
N LYS A 39 -4.87 -17.53 -11.92
CA LYS A 39 -5.27 -17.94 -13.29
C LYS A 39 -6.79 -18.07 -13.45
N ASP A 40 -7.47 -18.43 -12.37
CA ASP A 40 -8.93 -18.58 -12.27
C ASP A 40 -9.66 -17.30 -11.81
N GLY A 41 -8.91 -16.17 -11.75
CA GLY A 41 -9.48 -14.83 -11.54
C GLY A 41 -9.63 -14.41 -10.08
N TRP A 42 -9.18 -15.20 -9.11
CA TRP A 42 -9.25 -14.79 -7.71
C TRP A 42 -8.22 -13.70 -7.38
N PRO A 43 -8.61 -12.64 -6.67
CA PRO A 43 -7.67 -11.72 -6.05
C PRO A 43 -7.05 -12.39 -4.81
N VAL A 44 -5.75 -12.42 -4.74
CA VAL A 44 -5.00 -12.95 -3.59
C VAL A 44 -4.03 -11.92 -3.09
N GLY A 45 -3.85 -11.83 -1.76
CA GLY A 45 -2.88 -10.96 -1.12
C GLY A 45 -2.08 -11.70 -0.05
N GLU A 46 -0.79 -11.40 0.03
CA GLU A 46 0.09 -11.90 1.10
C GLU A 46 0.94 -10.77 1.67
N MET A 47 1.23 -10.88 2.98
CA MET A 47 2.13 -9.96 3.69
C MET A 47 3.57 -10.21 3.31
N HIS A 48 4.32 -9.12 3.12
CA HIS A 48 5.74 -9.14 2.80
C HIS A 48 6.50 -8.06 3.54
N ALA A 49 7.70 -8.41 3.99
CA ALA A 49 8.73 -7.41 4.19
C ALA A 49 9.19 -6.91 2.80
N TYR A 50 9.55 -5.65 2.72
CA TYR A 50 9.94 -4.99 1.48
C TYR A 50 10.96 -3.88 1.73
N VAL A 51 11.60 -3.42 0.67
CA VAL A 51 12.38 -2.18 0.65
C VAL A 51 11.67 -1.20 -0.28
N TRP A 52 11.52 0.05 0.16
CA TRP A 52 11.09 1.16 -0.67
C TRP A 52 12.32 1.95 -1.10
N LEU A 53 12.59 1.98 -2.39
CA LEU A 53 13.72 2.69 -2.96
C LEU A 53 13.38 3.19 -4.37
N ASP A 54 13.73 4.43 -4.66
CA ASP A 54 13.53 5.08 -5.96
C ASP A 54 12.07 5.02 -6.46
N GLY A 55 11.11 5.19 -5.54
CA GLY A 55 9.69 5.17 -5.86
C GLY A 55 9.14 3.78 -6.21
N LYS A 56 9.83 2.70 -5.80
CA LYS A 56 9.46 1.31 -6.10
C LYS A 56 9.46 0.45 -4.86
N PHE A 57 8.60 -0.57 -4.88
CA PHE A 57 8.63 -1.65 -3.89
C PHE A 57 9.53 -2.79 -4.39
N TRP A 58 10.43 -3.22 -3.54
CA TRP A 58 11.31 -4.34 -3.77
C TRP A 58 11.00 -5.47 -2.79
N ILE A 59 10.63 -6.63 -3.31
CA ILE A 59 10.16 -7.79 -2.53
C ILE A 59 10.92 -9.03 -3.01
N THR A 60 11.18 -9.98 -2.13
CA THR A 60 11.74 -11.27 -2.54
C THR A 60 10.85 -12.43 -2.14
N CYS A 61 10.85 -13.47 -2.96
CA CYS A 61 10.21 -14.74 -2.64
C CYS A 61 10.87 -15.89 -3.42
N ALA A 62 10.55 -17.12 -3.05
CA ALA A 62 11.03 -18.29 -3.82
C ALA A 62 10.36 -18.32 -5.21
N GLY A 63 11.14 -18.59 -6.25
CA GLY A 63 10.71 -18.55 -7.65
C GLY A 63 9.59 -19.51 -8.02
N HIS A 64 9.40 -20.58 -7.23
CA HIS A 64 8.31 -21.56 -7.43
C HIS A 64 6.96 -21.12 -6.85
N ARG A 65 6.89 -19.99 -6.15
CA ARG A 65 5.62 -19.51 -5.57
C ARG A 65 4.62 -19.12 -6.65
N HIS A 66 3.33 -19.39 -6.40
CA HIS A 66 2.24 -19.09 -7.33
C HIS A 66 2.19 -17.62 -7.75
N ARG A 67 2.57 -16.70 -6.85
CA ARG A 67 2.64 -15.26 -7.15
C ARG A 67 3.62 -14.94 -8.27
N VAL A 68 4.74 -15.66 -8.35
CA VAL A 68 5.75 -15.44 -9.39
C VAL A 68 5.20 -15.83 -10.77
N SER A 69 4.57 -17.01 -10.89
CA SER A 69 3.93 -17.42 -12.14
C SER A 69 2.74 -16.54 -12.51
N ALA A 70 2.01 -16.03 -11.52
CA ALA A 70 0.91 -15.09 -11.73
C ALA A 70 1.41 -13.76 -12.29
N LEU A 71 2.42 -13.16 -11.68
CA LEU A 71 3.00 -11.87 -12.10
C LEU A 71 3.73 -11.94 -13.44
N ARG A 72 4.31 -13.09 -13.79
CA ARG A 72 4.84 -13.32 -15.15
C ARG A 72 3.75 -13.37 -16.21
N ARG A 73 2.59 -13.92 -15.88
CA ARG A 73 1.44 -14.00 -16.78
C ARG A 73 0.74 -12.65 -16.94
N ASP A 74 0.53 -11.95 -15.84
CA ASP A 74 -0.05 -10.62 -15.77
C ASP A 74 0.71 -9.79 -14.73
N PRO A 75 1.53 -8.83 -15.17
CA PRO A 75 2.37 -8.05 -14.26
C PRO A 75 1.58 -7.07 -13.41
N ARG A 76 0.29 -6.86 -13.67
CA ARG A 76 -0.55 -5.95 -12.88
C ARG A 76 -0.72 -6.49 -11.48
N CYS A 77 -0.44 -5.63 -10.51
CA CYS A 77 -0.55 -5.95 -9.10
C CYS A 77 -0.98 -4.72 -8.30
N SER A 78 -1.27 -4.93 -7.04
CA SER A 78 -1.44 -3.83 -6.10
C SER A 78 -0.59 -4.10 -4.85
N VAL A 79 -0.10 -3.01 -4.25
CA VAL A 79 0.62 -3.07 -2.97
C VAL A 79 -0.07 -2.13 -2.00
N VAL A 80 -0.37 -2.62 -0.81
CA VAL A 80 -0.92 -1.81 0.28
C VAL A 80 0.09 -1.71 1.41
N VAL A 81 0.31 -0.49 1.87
CA VAL A 81 1.04 -0.18 3.12
C VAL A 81 0.12 0.52 4.11
N SER A 82 0.41 0.35 5.38
CA SER A 82 -0.36 0.99 6.46
C SER A 82 0.59 1.55 7.52
N GLY A 83 0.33 2.78 7.94
CA GLY A 83 1.07 3.40 9.04
C GLY A 83 0.99 2.62 10.36
N ARG A 84 0.00 1.72 10.50
CA ARG A 84 -0.12 0.84 11.68
C ARG A 84 0.98 -0.21 11.79
N THR A 85 1.70 -0.50 10.71
CA THR A 85 2.82 -1.44 10.70
C THR A 85 4.16 -0.78 10.96
N ALA A 86 4.20 0.53 11.05
CA ALA A 86 5.41 1.30 11.38
C ALA A 86 5.79 1.16 12.86
N ALA A 87 7.06 1.38 13.15
CA ALA A 87 7.52 1.44 14.53
C ALA A 87 6.82 2.59 15.30
N PRO A 88 6.53 2.42 16.58
CA PRO A 88 6.03 3.50 17.42
C PRO A 88 6.92 4.74 17.31
N ASP A 89 6.33 5.91 17.35
CA ASP A 89 7.02 7.21 17.32
C ASP A 89 7.93 7.47 16.11
N SER A 90 7.80 6.65 15.05
CA SER A 90 8.55 6.83 13.80
C SER A 90 8.14 8.07 13.00
N GLY A 91 7.03 8.72 13.36
CA GLY A 91 6.42 9.80 12.59
C GLY A 91 5.80 9.34 11.26
N CYS A 92 5.52 8.04 11.12
CA CYS A 92 4.82 7.52 9.95
C CYS A 92 3.42 8.11 9.85
N PRO A 93 2.97 8.54 8.65
CA PRO A 93 1.62 9.04 8.45
C PRO A 93 0.56 8.02 8.88
N SER A 94 -0.49 8.51 9.55
CA SER A 94 -1.65 7.69 9.93
C SER A 94 -2.51 7.40 8.71
N GLY A 95 -2.86 6.13 8.48
CA GLY A 95 -3.74 5.73 7.39
C GLY A 95 -3.14 4.67 6.48
N THR A 96 -3.46 4.73 5.20
CA THR A 96 -3.07 3.70 4.22
C THR A 96 -2.74 4.28 2.85
N ALA A 97 -1.83 3.63 2.13
CA ALA A 97 -1.57 3.89 0.73
C ALA A 97 -1.63 2.58 -0.07
N THR A 98 -2.47 2.56 -1.11
CA THR A 98 -2.58 1.45 -2.06
C THR A 98 -2.01 1.89 -3.39
N ALA A 99 -0.94 1.24 -3.82
CA ALA A 99 -0.41 1.38 -5.17
C ALA A 99 -1.08 0.37 -6.11
N LYS A 100 -1.59 0.82 -7.26
CA LYS A 100 -1.77 -0.03 -8.44
C LYS A 100 -0.54 0.12 -9.30
N GLY A 101 0.06 -1.00 -9.71
CA GLY A 101 1.33 -0.95 -10.43
C GLY A 101 1.61 -2.21 -11.21
N ARG A 102 2.86 -2.32 -11.66
CA ARG A 102 3.35 -3.46 -12.41
C ARG A 102 4.60 -4.03 -11.77
N ALA A 103 4.67 -5.34 -11.77
CA ALA A 103 5.81 -6.09 -11.27
C ALA A 103 6.71 -6.55 -12.42
N VAL A 104 8.03 -6.43 -12.22
CA VAL A 104 9.06 -7.12 -12.99
C VAL A 104 9.66 -8.19 -12.09
N VAL A 105 9.86 -9.38 -12.65
CA VAL A 105 10.46 -10.52 -11.95
C VAL A 105 11.92 -10.64 -12.39
N HIS A 106 12.84 -10.37 -11.47
CA HIS A 106 14.27 -10.51 -11.70
C HIS A 106 14.77 -11.85 -11.18
N GLU A 107 15.50 -12.55 -12.02
CA GLU A 107 16.16 -13.82 -11.72
C GLU A 107 17.66 -13.69 -11.93
N ASN A 108 18.44 -14.33 -11.07
CA ASN A 108 19.90 -14.40 -11.21
C ASN A 108 20.60 -13.05 -11.43
N ASN A 109 20.07 -11.99 -10.86
CA ASN A 109 20.64 -10.64 -10.94
C ASN A 109 21.46 -10.34 -9.69
N GLN A 110 22.79 -10.54 -9.78
CA GLN A 110 23.68 -10.38 -8.65
C GLN A 110 23.76 -8.91 -8.18
N GLU A 111 23.77 -7.96 -9.11
CA GLU A 111 23.81 -6.53 -8.78
C GLU A 111 22.60 -6.12 -7.91
N LEU A 112 21.40 -6.62 -8.22
CA LEU A 112 20.22 -6.39 -7.37
C LEU A 112 20.35 -7.06 -6.01
N LYS A 113 20.85 -8.28 -5.94
CA LYS A 113 21.02 -9.02 -4.68
C LYS A 113 22.00 -8.32 -3.74
N ASP A 114 23.09 -7.77 -4.27
CA ASP A 114 24.18 -7.16 -3.51
C ASP A 114 23.72 -5.95 -2.68
N TRP A 115 22.74 -5.20 -3.16
CA TRP A 115 22.20 -4.09 -2.38
C TRP A 115 20.89 -4.42 -1.67
N PHE A 116 20.01 -5.21 -2.31
CA PHE A 116 18.64 -5.41 -1.82
C PHE A 116 18.58 -6.33 -0.59
N TYR A 117 19.33 -7.45 -0.58
CA TYR A 117 19.29 -8.37 0.56
C TYR A 117 19.87 -7.78 1.84
N PRO A 118 21.00 -7.05 1.83
CA PRO A 118 21.44 -6.29 3.00
C PRO A 118 20.42 -5.25 3.46
N ALA A 119 19.86 -4.45 2.56
CA ALA A 119 18.86 -3.44 2.90
C ALA A 119 17.59 -4.06 3.51
N LEU A 120 17.13 -5.21 2.99
CA LEU A 120 15.99 -5.92 3.56
C LEU A 120 16.35 -6.53 4.91
N GLY A 121 17.57 -7.04 5.07
CA GLY A 121 18.11 -7.56 6.34
C GLY A 121 18.09 -6.50 7.44
N GLU A 122 18.62 -5.31 7.16
CA GLU A 122 18.60 -4.18 8.07
C GLU A 122 17.17 -3.80 8.49
N ARG A 123 16.25 -3.78 7.52
CA ARG A 123 14.86 -3.40 7.75
C ARG A 123 14.11 -4.36 8.68
N VAL A 124 14.38 -5.67 8.59
CA VAL A 124 13.65 -6.68 9.38
C VAL A 124 14.31 -7.03 10.72
N SER A 125 15.54 -6.59 10.93
CA SER A 125 16.36 -7.03 12.09
C SER A 125 16.27 -6.12 13.31
N GLY A 126 15.47 -5.05 13.25
CA GLY A 126 15.27 -4.14 14.38
C GLY A 126 16.57 -3.51 14.92
N GLY A 127 17.55 -3.26 14.04
CA GLY A 127 18.85 -2.67 14.39
C GLY A 127 19.92 -3.68 14.82
N ASN A 128 19.66 -4.98 14.80
CA ASN A 128 20.66 -6.01 15.06
C ASN A 128 21.46 -6.35 13.80
N ALA A 129 22.70 -5.88 13.72
CA ALA A 129 23.56 -6.04 12.54
C ALA A 129 23.90 -7.50 12.20
N GLU A 130 24.11 -8.35 13.23
CA GLU A 130 24.39 -9.78 13.02
C GLU A 130 23.17 -10.50 12.47
N ALA A 131 21.98 -10.24 13.02
CA ALA A 131 20.73 -10.80 12.50
C ALA A 131 20.45 -10.32 11.07
N ALA A 132 20.77 -9.05 10.74
CA ALA A 132 20.64 -8.51 9.39
C ALA A 132 21.54 -9.24 8.39
N ALA A 133 22.81 -9.45 8.73
CA ALA A 133 23.76 -10.14 7.89
C ALA A 133 23.36 -11.62 7.66
N ASN A 134 23.01 -12.33 8.72
CA ASN A 134 22.55 -13.71 8.65
C ASN A 134 21.28 -13.87 7.80
N PHE A 135 20.37 -12.90 7.91
CA PHE A 135 19.14 -12.89 7.09
C PHE A 135 19.44 -12.64 5.61
N ALA A 136 20.32 -11.69 5.32
CA ALA A 136 20.75 -11.41 3.94
C ALA A 136 21.43 -12.63 3.29
N GLU A 137 22.33 -13.31 4.01
CA GLU A 137 22.99 -14.54 3.55
C GLU A 137 21.97 -15.65 3.29
N MET A 138 21.00 -15.86 4.20
CA MET A 138 19.91 -16.83 4.00
C MET A 138 19.09 -16.56 2.75
N LEU A 139 18.91 -15.28 2.38
CA LEU A 139 18.17 -14.88 1.18
C LEU A 139 18.95 -15.10 -0.10
N ASP A 140 20.28 -15.12 -0.08
CA ASP A 140 21.09 -15.29 -1.29
C ASP A 140 21.10 -16.75 -1.77
N SER A 141 19.96 -17.15 -2.29
CA SER A 141 19.69 -18.46 -2.83
C SER A 141 19.39 -18.38 -4.33
N PRO A 142 19.89 -19.32 -5.14
CA PRO A 142 19.57 -19.38 -6.58
C PRO A 142 18.09 -19.70 -6.84
N LEU A 143 17.35 -20.12 -5.81
CA LEU A 143 15.92 -20.42 -5.91
C LEU A 143 15.01 -19.19 -5.66
N ARG A 144 15.60 -18.04 -5.37
CA ARG A 144 14.83 -16.81 -5.06
C ARG A 144 14.82 -15.85 -6.25
N VAL A 145 13.74 -15.10 -6.32
CA VAL A 145 13.54 -14.01 -7.27
C VAL A 145 13.34 -12.70 -6.51
N ILE A 146 13.63 -11.60 -7.17
CA ILE A 146 13.33 -10.25 -6.69
C ILE A 146 12.22 -9.70 -7.56
N LEU A 147 11.19 -9.15 -6.91
CA LEU A 147 10.08 -8.47 -7.54
C LEU A 147 10.30 -6.96 -7.43
N GLU A 148 10.45 -6.30 -8.55
CA GLU A 148 10.45 -4.84 -8.66
C GLU A 148 9.05 -4.40 -9.03
N ILE A 149 8.39 -3.58 -8.18
CA ILE A 149 7.03 -3.13 -8.42
C ILE A 149 7.03 -1.61 -8.56
N THR A 150 6.65 -1.15 -9.74
CA THR A 150 6.54 0.27 -10.05
C THR A 150 5.09 0.72 -9.89
N PRO A 151 4.79 1.62 -8.95
CA PRO A 151 3.47 2.25 -8.83
C PRO A 151 3.10 3.06 -10.08
N GLU A 152 1.84 2.92 -10.53
CA GLU A 152 1.27 3.71 -11.64
C GLU A 152 0.14 4.64 -11.14
N LYS A 153 -0.54 4.25 -10.07
CA LYS A 153 -1.66 5.01 -9.50
C LYS A 153 -1.78 4.72 -8.00
N TRP A 154 -2.05 5.76 -7.24
CA TRP A 154 -2.28 5.69 -5.82
C TRP A 154 -3.76 5.82 -5.45
N ILE A 155 -4.16 5.12 -4.40
CA ILE A 155 -5.39 5.31 -3.63
C ILE A 155 -4.93 5.45 -2.19
N THR A 156 -5.15 6.62 -1.61
CA THR A 156 -4.62 6.96 -0.28
C THR A 156 -5.73 7.38 0.66
N TYR A 157 -5.48 7.21 1.94
CA TYR A 157 -6.35 7.67 3.01
C TYR A 157 -5.50 8.23 4.14
N ASP A 158 -5.57 9.54 4.34
CA ASP A 158 -4.92 10.24 5.45
C ASP A 158 -5.84 10.21 6.67
N GLY A 159 -5.49 9.36 7.64
CA GLY A 159 -6.28 9.19 8.86
C GLY A 159 -6.22 10.42 9.80
N GLU A 160 -5.16 11.21 9.72
CA GLU A 160 -5.04 12.45 10.51
C GLU A 160 -5.97 13.52 9.96
N LYS A 161 -5.97 13.76 8.64
CA LYS A 161 -6.92 14.66 7.99
C LYS A 161 -8.36 14.27 8.27
N ALA A 162 -8.67 12.98 8.16
CA ALA A 162 -10.00 12.46 8.48
C ALA A 162 -10.38 12.76 9.95
N GLY A 163 -9.49 12.48 10.88
CA GLY A 163 -9.72 12.76 12.31
C GLY A 163 -9.95 14.26 12.59
N ARG A 164 -9.15 15.13 11.99
CA ARG A 164 -9.31 16.58 12.08
C ARG A 164 -10.62 17.06 11.45
N HIS A 165 -11.03 16.49 10.33
CA HIS A 165 -12.32 16.81 9.69
C HIS A 165 -13.49 16.43 10.58
N PHE A 166 -13.50 15.22 11.14
CA PHE A 166 -14.55 14.79 12.09
C PHE A 166 -14.57 15.63 13.37
N ALA A 167 -13.42 16.15 13.80
CA ALA A 167 -13.31 17.06 14.93
C ALA A 167 -13.70 18.53 14.60
N GLY A 168 -13.90 18.86 13.32
CA GLY A 168 -14.16 20.22 12.86
C GLY A 168 -12.97 21.17 13.03
N THR A 169 -11.74 20.64 12.91
CA THR A 169 -10.48 21.37 13.14
C THR A 169 -9.56 21.38 11.90
N ILE A 170 -10.07 21.02 10.73
CA ILE A 170 -9.35 21.10 9.46
C ILE A 170 -9.88 22.26 8.63
N ASP A 171 -9.01 22.91 7.88
CA ASP A 171 -9.42 23.91 6.91
C ASP A 171 -9.87 23.23 5.61
N GLU A 172 -10.91 23.79 4.95
CA GLU A 172 -11.50 23.18 3.74
C GLU A 172 -10.51 23.02 2.58
N ASP A 173 -9.51 23.89 2.49
CA ASP A 173 -8.46 23.86 1.45
C ASP A 173 -7.44 22.74 1.67
N GLU A 174 -7.40 22.11 2.85
CA GLU A 174 -6.61 20.92 3.10
C GLU A 174 -7.28 19.63 2.56
N LEU A 175 -8.57 19.69 2.26
CA LEU A 175 -9.32 18.56 1.72
C LEU A 175 -9.10 18.45 0.21
N GLY A 176 -8.99 17.22 -0.26
CA GLY A 176 -8.97 16.94 -1.70
C GLY A 176 -10.38 17.06 -2.31
N PRO A 177 -10.46 17.17 -3.62
CA PRO A 177 -11.74 17.19 -4.30
C PRO A 177 -12.43 15.82 -4.19
N MET A 178 -13.74 15.82 -4.01
CA MET A 178 -14.52 14.60 -4.16
C MET A 178 -14.45 14.13 -5.61
N LEU A 179 -14.20 12.85 -5.83
CA LEU A 179 -14.20 12.28 -7.17
C LEU A 179 -15.62 12.29 -7.72
N SER A 180 -15.81 12.82 -8.94
CA SER A 180 -17.13 12.86 -9.62
C SER A 180 -17.77 11.48 -9.71
N SER A 181 -16.95 10.44 -9.96
CA SER A 181 -17.42 9.06 -9.99
C SER A 181 -17.97 8.56 -8.65
N ASP A 182 -17.50 9.10 -7.51
CA ASP A 182 -18.03 8.76 -6.18
C ASP A 182 -19.37 9.45 -5.96
N SER A 183 -19.48 10.73 -6.32
CA SER A 183 -20.74 11.47 -6.25
C SER A 183 -21.83 10.83 -7.09
N ASP A 184 -21.52 10.43 -8.33
CA ASP A 184 -22.46 9.77 -9.25
C ASP A 184 -22.92 8.40 -8.71
N ARG A 185 -22.00 7.63 -8.13
CA ARG A 185 -22.35 6.34 -7.53
C ARG A 185 -23.22 6.50 -6.28
N MET A 186 -22.90 7.47 -5.46
CA MET A 186 -23.66 7.78 -4.25
C MET A 186 -25.07 8.20 -4.59
N GLU A 187 -25.26 9.08 -5.58
CA GLU A 187 -26.59 9.51 -6.02
C GLU A 187 -27.44 8.36 -6.57
N LYS A 188 -26.84 7.53 -7.42
CA LYS A 188 -27.51 6.31 -7.93
C LYS A 188 -27.89 5.35 -6.82
N TYR A 189 -27.03 5.20 -5.81
CA TYR A 189 -27.30 4.31 -4.68
C TYR A 189 -28.42 4.87 -3.80
N ARG A 190 -28.43 6.18 -3.52
CA ARG A 190 -29.50 6.85 -2.77
C ARG A 190 -30.85 6.68 -3.46
N THR A 191 -30.92 6.95 -4.77
CA THR A 191 -32.13 6.77 -5.57
C THR A 191 -32.65 5.33 -5.45
N LYS A 192 -31.79 4.36 -5.66
CA LYS A 192 -32.13 2.94 -5.52
C LYS A 192 -32.66 2.60 -4.12
N ARG A 193 -32.08 3.17 -3.07
CA ARG A 193 -32.52 2.95 -1.68
C ARG A 193 -33.88 3.57 -1.40
N ALA A 194 -34.09 4.79 -1.91
CA ALA A 194 -35.39 5.47 -1.80
C ALA A 194 -36.52 4.68 -2.47
N GLU A 195 -36.28 4.13 -3.68
CA GLU A 195 -37.23 3.23 -4.37
C GLU A 195 -37.55 1.97 -3.57
N GLN A 196 -36.66 1.51 -2.71
CA GLN A 196 -36.83 0.38 -1.83
C GLN A 196 -37.50 0.75 -0.49
N GLY A 197 -37.90 2.01 -0.31
CA GLY A 197 -38.55 2.51 0.90
C GLY A 197 -37.62 2.87 2.07
N PHE A 198 -36.29 2.93 1.81
CA PHE A 198 -35.33 3.43 2.78
C PHE A 198 -35.20 4.95 2.60
N THR A 199 -35.83 5.73 3.45
CA THR A 199 -35.66 7.19 3.53
C THR A 199 -34.76 7.52 4.71
N HIS A 200 -33.79 8.40 4.49
CA HIS A 200 -32.96 8.95 5.57
C HIS A 200 -33.66 10.10 6.27
#